data_770a3cdfe22ece91c3f36c687cb2e7e9
#
_entry.id   770a3cdfe22ece91c3f36c687cb2e7e9
#
_cell.length_a   1.000
_cell.length_b   1.000
_cell.length_c   1.000
_cell.angle_alpha   90.00
_cell.angle_beta   90.00
_cell.angle_gamma   90.00
#
_symmetry.space_group_name_H-M   'P 1'
#
loop_
_entity.id
_entity.type
_entity.pdbx_description
1 polymer ?
#
loop_
_entity_poly.entity_id
_entity_poly.type
_entity_poly.pdbx_seq_one_letter_code
_entity_poly.pdbx_strand_id
1 'polypeptide(L)'
;EDSINENYEILGLGGDTTPQTELDRWLFENITAPYNMEVKYRWDRSEVDLTYTLVPVKEEVVRPVMAGVVKGWIKPYEEVTKGTDNEAFIYKLSPKKFMLVGSAKYTGSTIVTGEAEGGRKVVIFRANDYMKDPEVLINMLKTCHHEFAHTISQAQRYPEEFAEVTSESYTTKWTSVSTEQARHNGFVSNYACKSPGEDFAETLAFLCMYGREWYEDLIVQESAWYAKPENRKTSYDPGAALRTK
;
A
#
# COMPACT_ATOMS: atom_id res chain seq x y z
N GLU A 1 30.18 24.64 31.30
CA GLU A 1 29.77 23.70 30.22
C GLU A 1 28.68 22.84 30.83
N ASP A 2 27.43 23.15 30.51
CA ASP A 2 26.27 22.32 30.92
C ASP A 2 26.37 21.00 30.15
N SER A 3 26.67 19.93 30.87
CA SER A 3 26.62 18.58 30.29
C SER A 3 25.19 18.25 29.88
N ILE A 4 24.99 17.94 28.61
CA ILE A 4 23.68 17.44 28.11
C ILE A 4 23.39 16.14 28.84
N ASN A 5 22.28 16.06 29.56
CA ASN A 5 21.84 14.84 30.19
C ASN A 5 21.27 13.90 29.11
N GLU A 6 22.07 12.97 28.62
CA GLU A 6 21.69 11.99 27.58
C GLU A 6 20.58 11.01 28.04
N ASN A 7 20.30 10.96 29.34
CA ASN A 7 19.24 10.13 29.91
C ASN A 7 17.94 10.91 30.21
N TYR A 8 17.77 12.10 29.64
CA TYR A 8 16.56 12.87 29.84
C TYR A 8 15.43 12.30 28.96
N GLU A 9 14.47 11.62 29.58
CA GLU A 9 13.22 11.22 28.92
C GLU A 9 12.38 12.48 28.69
N ILE A 10 12.24 12.85 27.42
CA ILE A 10 11.33 13.92 27.02
C ILE A 10 9.93 13.33 26.96
N LEU A 11 9.15 13.53 28.01
CA LEU A 11 7.75 13.13 28.08
C LEU A 11 6.98 13.72 26.89
N GLY A 12 6.37 12.85 26.08
CA GLY A 12 5.51 13.24 24.96
C GLY A 12 6.16 13.30 23.58
N LEU A 13 7.46 12.98 23.45
CA LEU A 13 8.12 12.85 22.15
C LEU A 13 8.44 11.39 21.80
N GLY A 14 7.41 10.57 21.75
CA GLY A 14 7.54 9.18 21.31
C GLY A 14 7.97 8.25 22.44
N GLY A 15 7.32 7.18 22.54
CA GLY A 15 7.51 6.13 23.52
C GLY A 15 6.17 5.79 24.15
N ASP A 16 5.68 4.61 23.88
CA ASP A 16 4.54 4.04 24.57
C ASP A 16 4.99 3.77 26.03
N THR A 17 4.49 4.55 26.98
CA THR A 17 4.77 4.39 28.41
C THR A 17 3.99 3.25 29.05
N THR A 18 3.17 2.52 28.27
CA THR A 18 2.45 1.35 28.76
C THR A 18 3.40 0.19 29.09
N PRO A 19 3.08 -0.65 30.09
CA PRO A 19 3.88 -1.83 30.39
C PRO A 19 4.04 -2.74 29.17
N GLN A 20 5.27 -3.15 28.87
CA GLN A 20 5.58 -4.00 27.73
C GLN A 20 5.06 -5.41 27.93
N THR A 21 4.16 -5.85 27.05
CA THR A 21 3.65 -7.23 27.01
C THR A 21 4.58 -8.16 26.23
N GLU A 22 4.28 -9.45 26.20
CA GLU A 22 4.96 -10.41 25.34
C GLU A 22 4.77 -10.06 23.85
N LEU A 23 3.58 -9.56 23.49
CA LEU A 23 3.29 -9.11 22.13
C LEU A 23 4.15 -7.90 21.75
N ASP A 24 4.31 -6.91 22.66
CA ASP A 24 5.14 -5.74 22.39
C ASP A 24 6.61 -6.14 22.15
N ARG A 25 7.14 -7.05 22.96
CA ARG A 25 8.51 -7.57 22.77
C ARG A 25 8.65 -8.28 21.43
N TRP A 26 7.66 -9.12 21.07
CA TRP A 26 7.65 -9.80 19.78
C TRP A 26 7.62 -8.80 18.60
N LEU A 27 6.78 -7.77 18.67
CA LEU A 27 6.72 -6.71 17.65
C LEU A 27 8.04 -5.96 17.55
N PHE A 28 8.65 -5.65 18.69
CA PHE A 28 9.95 -5.00 18.71
C PHE A 28 11.03 -5.85 18.03
N GLU A 29 11.15 -7.12 18.42
CA GLU A 29 12.18 -8.02 17.90
C GLU A 29 12.00 -8.38 16.42
N ASN A 30 10.75 -8.54 15.97
CA ASN A 30 10.46 -9.04 14.62
C ASN A 30 10.10 -7.94 13.62
N ILE A 31 9.74 -6.74 14.06
CA ILE A 31 9.28 -5.65 13.18
C ILE A 31 10.08 -4.37 13.44
N THR A 32 10.09 -3.88 14.67
CA THR A 32 10.66 -2.55 14.95
C THR A 32 12.17 -2.55 14.82
N ALA A 33 12.87 -3.47 15.47
CA ALA A 33 14.32 -3.53 15.44
C ALA A 33 14.89 -3.82 14.03
N PRO A 34 14.38 -4.84 13.28
CA PRO A 34 14.91 -5.14 11.95
C PRO A 34 14.51 -4.11 10.87
N TYR A 35 13.30 -3.52 10.95
CA TYR A 35 12.75 -2.71 9.84
C TYR A 35 12.56 -1.23 10.18
N ASN A 36 12.83 -0.84 11.43
CA ASN A 36 12.55 0.52 11.92
C ASN A 36 11.09 0.93 11.68
N MET A 37 10.16 0.01 11.93
CA MET A 37 8.71 0.21 11.79
C MET A 37 8.03 0.04 13.14
N GLU A 38 7.26 1.03 13.54
CA GLU A 38 6.40 0.96 14.73
C GLU A 38 5.06 0.34 14.36
N VAL A 39 4.56 -0.59 15.17
CA VAL A 39 3.22 -1.18 15.02
C VAL A 39 2.33 -0.71 16.16
N LYS A 40 1.31 0.09 15.82
CA LYS A 40 0.26 0.53 16.74
C LYS A 40 -0.93 -0.41 16.64
N TYR A 41 -1.24 -1.10 17.70
CA TYR A 41 -2.42 -1.97 17.79
C TYR A 41 -3.35 -1.59 18.96
N ARG A 42 -2.81 -0.93 19.97
CA ARG A 42 -3.63 -0.34 21.04
C ARG A 42 -4.39 0.85 20.51
N TRP A 43 -5.62 1.02 20.98
CA TRP A 43 -6.45 2.14 20.56
C TRP A 43 -5.83 3.46 20.97
N ASP A 44 -5.49 4.26 19.99
CA ASP A 44 -5.00 5.62 20.16
C ASP A 44 -5.82 6.56 19.29
N ARG A 45 -6.52 7.49 19.96
CA ARG A 45 -7.41 8.45 19.29
C ARG A 45 -6.67 9.42 18.39
N SER A 46 -5.39 9.64 18.62
CA SER A 46 -4.55 10.53 17.80
C SER A 46 -4.12 9.88 16.48
N GLU A 47 -4.23 8.54 16.37
CA GLU A 47 -3.76 7.77 15.22
C GLU A 47 -4.88 7.44 14.21
N VAL A 48 -6.13 7.73 14.54
CA VAL A 48 -7.29 7.40 13.71
C VAL A 48 -8.23 8.58 13.55
N ASP A 49 -8.92 8.62 12.41
CA ASP A 49 -9.96 9.63 12.15
C ASP A 49 -11.19 9.32 13.00
N LEU A 50 -11.48 10.20 13.96
CA LEU A 50 -12.58 10.07 14.91
C LEU A 50 -13.96 10.31 14.30
N THR A 51 -14.06 10.74 13.04
CA THR A 51 -15.34 10.88 12.33
C THR A 51 -15.97 9.53 11.99
N TYR A 52 -15.17 8.46 12.09
CA TYR A 52 -15.61 7.08 11.82
C TYR A 52 -15.74 6.26 13.10
N THR A 53 -16.75 5.38 13.13
CA THR A 53 -16.89 4.38 14.19
C THR A 53 -15.99 3.18 13.88
N LEU A 54 -14.84 3.11 14.53
CA LEU A 54 -13.84 2.07 14.34
C LEU A 54 -13.73 1.19 15.58
N VAL A 55 -13.43 -0.08 15.39
CA VAL A 55 -13.25 -1.07 16.46
C VAL A 55 -11.76 -1.37 16.61
N PRO A 56 -11.21 -1.42 17.83
CA PRO A 56 -9.84 -1.84 18.07
C PRO A 56 -9.54 -3.24 17.50
N VAL A 57 -8.29 -3.44 17.10
CA VAL A 57 -7.82 -4.76 16.73
C VAL A 57 -7.71 -5.65 17.97
N LYS A 58 -8.03 -6.94 17.85
CA LYS A 58 -7.83 -7.95 18.90
C LYS A 58 -6.35 -8.33 18.96
N GLU A 59 -5.78 -8.40 20.15
CA GLU A 59 -4.35 -8.73 20.32
C GLU A 59 -3.96 -10.07 19.70
N GLU A 60 -4.85 -11.06 19.75
CA GLU A 60 -4.63 -12.40 19.21
C GLU A 60 -4.37 -12.44 17.68
N VAL A 61 -4.86 -11.43 16.93
CA VAL A 61 -4.67 -11.36 15.47
C VAL A 61 -3.48 -10.50 15.05
N VAL A 62 -2.91 -9.71 15.96
CA VAL A 62 -1.81 -8.78 15.64
C VAL A 62 -0.58 -9.53 15.13
N ARG A 63 -0.13 -10.56 15.86
CA ARG A 63 1.03 -11.37 15.49
C ARG A 63 0.83 -12.08 14.13
N PRO A 64 -0.28 -12.81 13.88
CA PRO A 64 -0.55 -13.40 12.56
C PRO A 64 -0.58 -12.38 11.42
N VAL A 65 -1.24 -11.24 11.62
CA VAL A 65 -1.33 -10.16 10.61
C VAL A 65 0.07 -9.65 10.26
N MET A 66 0.87 -9.26 11.25
CA MET A 66 2.19 -8.70 11.01
C MET A 66 3.17 -9.73 10.43
N ALA A 67 3.08 -10.99 10.83
CA ALA A 67 3.85 -12.06 10.20
C ALA A 67 3.47 -12.24 8.71
N GLY A 68 2.19 -12.14 8.37
CA GLY A 68 1.71 -12.15 7.00
C GLY A 68 2.24 -10.96 6.17
N VAL A 69 2.21 -9.77 6.75
CA VAL A 69 2.76 -8.54 6.14
C VAL A 69 4.27 -8.69 5.87
N VAL A 70 5.03 -9.14 6.85
CA VAL A 70 6.48 -9.36 6.67
C VAL A 70 6.74 -10.38 5.56
N LYS A 71 6.03 -11.52 5.57
CA LYS A 71 6.23 -12.60 4.61
C LYS A 71 5.82 -12.20 3.19
N GLY A 72 4.68 -11.51 3.04
CA GLY A 72 4.10 -11.23 1.73
C GLY A 72 4.55 -9.90 1.12
N TRP A 73 5.04 -8.97 1.94
CA TRP A 73 5.46 -7.65 1.46
C TRP A 73 6.96 -7.42 1.64
N ILE A 74 7.52 -7.54 2.86
CA ILE A 74 8.91 -7.14 3.12
C ILE A 74 9.90 -8.16 2.53
N LYS A 75 9.71 -9.44 2.82
CA LYS A 75 10.65 -10.50 2.42
C LYS A 75 10.90 -10.60 0.92
N PRO A 76 9.90 -10.46 0.02
CA PRO A 76 10.16 -10.45 -1.41
C PRO A 76 11.14 -9.37 -1.86
N TYR A 77 11.04 -8.14 -1.30
CA TYR A 77 11.99 -7.08 -1.62
C TYR A 77 13.39 -7.35 -1.06
N GLU A 78 13.50 -7.90 0.15
CA GLU A 78 14.80 -8.30 0.71
C GLU A 78 15.49 -9.34 -0.18
N GLU A 79 14.75 -10.36 -0.63
CA GLU A 79 15.29 -11.44 -1.46
C GLU A 79 15.80 -10.92 -2.81
N VAL A 80 15.02 -10.05 -3.46
CA VAL A 80 15.40 -9.50 -4.78
C VAL A 80 16.57 -8.53 -4.68
N THR A 81 16.69 -7.76 -3.60
CA THR A 81 17.75 -6.75 -3.45
C THR A 81 18.99 -7.27 -2.75
N LYS A 82 18.96 -8.50 -2.23
CA LYS A 82 20.08 -9.10 -1.49
C LYS A 82 21.37 -9.15 -2.31
N GLY A 83 22.44 -8.64 -1.73
CA GLY A 83 23.76 -8.62 -2.38
C GLY A 83 23.88 -7.61 -3.53
N THR A 84 22.93 -6.70 -3.69
CA THR A 84 22.98 -5.60 -4.64
C THR A 84 23.24 -4.27 -3.93
N ASP A 85 23.53 -3.21 -4.69
CA ASP A 85 23.66 -1.84 -4.16
C ASP A 85 22.35 -1.32 -3.53
N ASN A 86 21.23 -2.01 -3.80
CA ASN A 86 19.91 -1.70 -3.29
C ASN A 86 19.49 -2.57 -2.09
N GLU A 87 20.37 -3.32 -1.47
CA GLU A 87 20.04 -4.21 -0.34
C GLU A 87 19.31 -3.49 0.81
N ALA A 88 19.62 -2.21 1.03
CA ALA A 88 18.93 -1.39 2.04
C ALA A 88 17.61 -0.74 1.55
N PHE A 89 17.12 -1.06 0.35
CA PHE A 89 15.98 -0.41 -0.31
C PHE A 89 14.71 -0.42 0.56
N ILE A 90 14.28 -1.62 1.00
CA ILE A 90 13.07 -1.77 1.82
C ILE A 90 13.20 -1.04 3.18
N TYR A 91 14.38 -1.10 3.80
CA TYR A 91 14.60 -0.46 5.09
C TYR A 91 14.59 1.07 5.03
N LYS A 92 15.04 1.65 3.91
CA LYS A 92 15.09 3.11 3.71
C LYS A 92 13.72 3.67 3.34
N LEU A 93 12.97 2.98 2.50
CA LEU A 93 11.76 3.50 1.87
C LEU A 93 10.46 3.01 2.50
N SER A 94 10.49 1.95 3.33
CA SER A 94 9.28 1.46 3.98
C SER A 94 8.63 2.50 4.89
N PRO A 95 7.29 2.51 5.00
CA PRO A 95 6.57 3.30 5.99
C PRO A 95 7.10 3.00 7.40
N LYS A 96 7.17 4.02 8.24
CA LYS A 96 7.75 3.89 9.59
C LYS A 96 6.72 3.56 10.66
N LYS A 97 5.43 3.57 10.30
CA LYS A 97 4.35 3.25 11.23
C LYS A 97 3.25 2.45 10.56
N PHE A 98 2.80 1.41 11.25
CA PHE A 98 1.59 0.67 10.95
C PHE A 98 0.57 0.86 12.07
N MET A 99 -0.66 1.24 11.72
CA MET A 99 -1.79 1.23 12.64
C MET A 99 -2.76 0.12 12.23
N LEU A 100 -3.06 -0.79 13.15
CA LEU A 100 -4.00 -1.88 12.93
C LEU A 100 -5.37 -1.51 13.52
N VAL A 101 -6.41 -1.56 12.68
CA VAL A 101 -7.80 -1.33 13.05
C VAL A 101 -8.61 -2.59 12.82
N GLY A 102 -9.40 -2.98 13.83
CA GLY A 102 -10.11 -4.26 13.81
C GLY A 102 -11.28 -4.31 12.85
N SER A 103 -12.00 -3.19 12.65
CA SER A 103 -13.18 -3.11 11.78
C SER A 103 -12.87 -2.53 10.40
N ALA A 104 -13.84 -2.64 9.49
CA ALA A 104 -13.85 -1.87 8.25
C ALA A 104 -14.03 -0.37 8.54
N LYS A 105 -13.51 0.46 7.63
CA LYS A 105 -13.86 1.87 7.49
C LYS A 105 -14.80 2.03 6.30
N TYR A 106 -15.91 2.73 6.50
CA TYR A 106 -16.91 2.96 5.44
C TYR A 106 -16.91 4.44 5.05
N THR A 107 -16.74 4.71 3.76
CA THR A 107 -16.94 6.03 3.17
C THR A 107 -18.14 5.94 2.24
N GLY A 108 -19.32 6.34 2.74
CA GLY A 108 -20.58 6.03 2.08
C GLY A 108 -20.83 4.52 2.03
N SER A 109 -21.00 3.96 0.83
CA SER A 109 -21.16 2.50 0.61
C SER A 109 -19.83 1.80 0.31
N THR A 110 -18.72 2.52 0.24
CA THR A 110 -17.41 1.96 -0.11
C THR A 110 -16.66 1.52 1.14
N ILE A 111 -16.11 0.31 1.10
CA ILE A 111 -15.22 -0.22 2.14
C ILE A 111 -13.79 0.24 1.80
N VAL A 112 -13.18 0.93 2.75
CA VAL A 112 -11.75 1.27 2.70
C VAL A 112 -10.98 0.18 3.44
N THR A 113 -10.04 -0.46 2.76
CA THR A 113 -9.26 -1.58 3.31
C THR A 113 -7.91 -1.14 3.89
N GLY A 114 -7.42 0.02 3.46
CA GLY A 114 -6.21 0.65 4.00
C GLY A 114 -6.12 2.09 3.56
N GLU A 115 -5.32 2.85 4.27
CA GLU A 115 -4.99 4.25 3.98
C GLU A 115 -3.55 4.51 4.34
N ALA A 116 -2.90 5.43 3.62
CA ALA A 116 -1.63 5.96 4.07
C ALA A 116 -1.68 7.47 4.23
N GLU A 117 -0.88 7.94 5.14
CA GLU A 117 -0.65 9.35 5.40
C GLU A 117 0.76 9.73 4.95
N GLY A 118 0.85 10.26 3.72
CA GLY A 118 2.10 10.80 3.17
C GLY A 118 3.28 9.82 3.09
N GLY A 119 3.03 8.52 2.89
CA GLY A 119 4.06 7.49 2.81
C GLY A 119 4.75 7.15 4.14
N ARG A 120 4.33 7.78 5.25
CA ARG A 120 4.95 7.59 6.57
C ARG A 120 4.23 6.61 7.47
N LYS A 121 2.91 6.54 7.34
CA LYS A 121 2.01 5.69 8.14
C LYS A 121 1.07 4.94 7.22
N VAL A 122 0.88 3.66 7.48
CA VAL A 122 -0.14 2.82 6.85
C VAL A 122 -1.16 2.42 7.90
N VAL A 123 -2.43 2.66 7.64
CA VAL A 123 -3.55 2.19 8.46
C VAL A 123 -4.18 0.99 7.76
N ILE A 124 -4.25 -0.13 8.43
CA ILE A 124 -4.85 -1.37 7.93
C ILE A 124 -6.16 -1.62 8.66
N PHE A 125 -7.26 -1.63 7.90
CA PHE A 125 -8.60 -1.93 8.40
C PHE A 125 -8.93 -3.42 8.28
N ARG A 126 -10.00 -3.87 8.97
CA ARG A 126 -10.50 -5.24 8.98
C ARG A 126 -9.52 -6.28 9.55
N ALA A 127 -8.55 -5.87 10.36
CA ALA A 127 -7.56 -6.80 10.91
C ALA A 127 -8.21 -7.96 11.71
N ASN A 128 -9.37 -7.75 12.35
CA ASN A 128 -10.10 -8.79 13.08
C ASN A 128 -10.70 -9.89 12.18
N ASP A 129 -10.80 -9.63 10.88
CA ASP A 129 -11.32 -10.60 9.91
C ASP A 129 -10.20 -11.45 9.27
N TYR A 130 -8.93 -11.12 9.55
CA TYR A 130 -7.75 -11.76 8.92
C TYR A 130 -7.78 -13.28 8.90
N MET A 131 -8.17 -13.91 10.02
CA MET A 131 -8.22 -15.37 10.14
C MET A 131 -9.48 -16.00 9.52
N LYS A 132 -10.47 -15.19 9.13
CA LYS A 132 -11.77 -15.65 8.65
C LYS A 132 -11.96 -15.46 7.15
N ASP A 133 -11.28 -14.47 6.59
CA ASP A 133 -11.47 -14.03 5.20
C ASP A 133 -10.10 -13.87 4.54
N PRO A 134 -9.72 -14.79 3.63
CA PRO A 134 -8.45 -14.71 2.90
C PRO A 134 -8.26 -13.41 2.09
N GLU A 135 -9.36 -12.80 1.63
CA GLU A 135 -9.34 -11.54 0.90
C GLU A 135 -8.78 -10.37 1.75
N VAL A 136 -8.90 -10.48 3.08
CA VAL A 136 -8.33 -9.47 3.99
C VAL A 136 -6.82 -9.40 3.85
N LEU A 137 -6.13 -10.55 3.83
CA LEU A 137 -4.67 -10.58 3.63
C LEU A 137 -4.29 -10.02 2.25
N ILE A 138 -4.99 -10.43 1.20
CA ILE A 138 -4.74 -9.96 -0.17
C ILE A 138 -4.86 -8.44 -0.23
N ASN A 139 -5.94 -7.89 0.32
CA ASN A 139 -6.15 -6.44 0.35
C ASN A 139 -5.11 -5.69 1.20
N MET A 140 -4.70 -6.27 2.35
CA MET A 140 -3.62 -5.70 3.18
C MET A 140 -2.30 -5.63 2.42
N LEU A 141 -1.91 -6.72 1.77
CA LEU A 141 -0.66 -6.77 0.99
C LEU A 141 -0.72 -5.82 -0.20
N LYS A 142 -1.86 -5.79 -0.91
CA LYS A 142 -2.07 -4.81 -1.99
C LYS A 142 -1.89 -3.38 -1.49
N THR A 143 -2.50 -3.03 -0.35
CA THR A 143 -2.32 -1.72 0.28
C THR A 143 -0.85 -1.44 0.60
N CYS A 144 -0.13 -2.41 1.20
CA CYS A 144 1.29 -2.24 1.51
C CYS A 144 2.13 -1.96 0.25
N HIS A 145 1.91 -2.69 -0.84
CA HIS A 145 2.61 -2.45 -2.10
C HIS A 145 2.26 -1.10 -2.73
N HIS A 146 0.98 -0.72 -2.70
CA HIS A 146 0.47 0.55 -3.21
C HIS A 146 1.12 1.74 -2.49
N GLU A 147 1.09 1.75 -1.17
CA GLU A 147 1.66 2.84 -0.37
C GLU A 147 3.19 2.88 -0.45
N PHE A 148 3.81 1.72 -0.56
CA PHE A 148 5.25 1.63 -0.81
C PHE A 148 5.62 2.21 -2.18
N ALA A 149 4.79 2.02 -3.21
CA ALA A 149 4.99 2.63 -4.52
C ALA A 149 4.96 4.17 -4.46
N HIS A 150 4.09 4.77 -3.64
CA HIS A 150 4.12 6.21 -3.41
C HIS A 150 5.44 6.66 -2.78
N THR A 151 5.96 5.90 -1.82
CA THR A 151 7.26 6.21 -1.19
C THR A 151 8.41 6.08 -2.19
N ILE A 152 8.38 5.05 -3.04
CA ILE A 152 9.36 4.87 -4.13
C ILE A 152 9.32 6.07 -5.08
N SER A 153 8.13 6.47 -5.55
CA SER A 153 7.98 7.56 -6.51
C SER A 153 8.38 8.94 -5.95
N GLN A 154 8.31 9.12 -4.63
CA GLN A 154 8.82 10.31 -3.94
C GLN A 154 10.36 10.33 -3.88
N ALA A 155 10.99 9.16 -3.74
CA ALA A 155 12.45 9.03 -3.71
C ALA A 155 13.07 9.04 -5.11
N GLN A 156 12.39 8.41 -6.07
CA GLN A 156 12.80 8.33 -7.47
C GLN A 156 11.58 8.44 -8.36
N ARG A 157 11.47 9.55 -9.07
CA ARG A 157 10.36 9.83 -9.97
C ARG A 157 10.28 8.77 -11.07
N TYR A 158 9.08 8.29 -11.36
CA TYR A 158 8.85 7.43 -12.54
C TYR A 158 9.05 8.23 -13.83
N PRO A 159 9.35 7.57 -14.98
CA PRO A 159 9.52 8.23 -16.28
C PRO A 159 8.29 9.05 -16.67
N GLU A 160 8.48 10.18 -17.35
CA GLU A 160 7.38 11.05 -17.78
C GLU A 160 6.43 10.33 -18.74
N GLU A 161 6.97 9.47 -19.61
CA GLU A 161 6.21 8.66 -20.57
C GLU A 161 5.16 7.78 -19.90
N PHE A 162 5.39 7.36 -18.65
CA PHE A 162 4.43 6.58 -17.86
C PHE A 162 3.08 7.31 -17.74
N ALA A 163 3.11 8.59 -17.44
CA ALA A 163 1.92 9.41 -17.23
C ALA A 163 1.35 9.96 -18.55
N GLU A 164 2.23 10.26 -19.51
CA GLU A 164 1.85 10.89 -20.78
C GLU A 164 1.02 9.96 -21.66
N VAL A 165 1.35 8.66 -21.67
CA VAL A 165 0.70 7.68 -22.55
C VAL A 165 -0.81 7.54 -22.33
N THR A 166 -1.31 7.84 -21.11
CA THR A 166 -2.74 7.80 -20.76
C THR A 166 -3.27 9.15 -20.28
N SER A 167 -2.58 10.26 -20.58
CA SER A 167 -2.88 11.59 -20.03
C SER A 167 -4.31 12.08 -20.31
N GLU A 168 -4.90 11.72 -21.46
CA GLU A 168 -6.28 12.10 -21.81
C GLU A 168 -7.36 11.36 -21.00
N SER A 169 -7.00 10.29 -20.30
CA SER A 169 -7.94 9.37 -19.62
C SER A 169 -7.96 9.50 -18.10
N TYR A 170 -7.12 10.37 -17.50
CA TYR A 170 -7.21 10.66 -16.07
C TYR A 170 -8.48 11.46 -15.73
N THR A 171 -9.12 11.13 -14.61
CA THR A 171 -10.37 11.78 -14.21
C THR A 171 -10.56 11.82 -12.69
N THR A 172 -11.06 12.97 -12.21
CA THR A 172 -11.49 13.11 -10.80
C THR A 172 -12.76 12.30 -10.49
N LYS A 173 -13.50 11.86 -11.53
CA LYS A 173 -14.72 11.04 -11.43
C LYS A 173 -14.42 9.53 -11.49
N TRP A 174 -13.25 9.10 -11.09
CA TRP A 174 -12.79 7.71 -11.14
C TRP A 174 -13.76 6.71 -10.48
N THR A 175 -14.50 7.12 -9.44
CA THR A 175 -15.51 6.28 -8.77
C THR A 175 -16.68 5.89 -9.67
N SER A 176 -16.92 6.64 -10.76
CA SER A 176 -17.94 6.35 -11.76
C SER A 176 -17.41 5.51 -12.93
N VAL A 177 -16.12 5.22 -12.95
CA VAL A 177 -15.45 4.39 -13.96
C VAL A 177 -15.46 2.94 -13.48
N SER A 178 -15.94 2.00 -14.30
CA SER A 178 -15.78 0.58 -13.96
C SER A 178 -14.34 0.11 -14.18
N THR A 179 -13.93 -0.98 -13.53
CA THR A 179 -12.59 -1.57 -13.76
C THR A 179 -12.40 -1.96 -15.22
N GLU A 180 -13.43 -2.47 -15.89
CA GLU A 180 -13.38 -2.80 -17.31
C GLU A 180 -13.15 -1.55 -18.18
N GLN A 181 -13.89 -0.46 -17.94
CA GLN A 181 -13.67 0.81 -18.63
C GLN A 181 -12.26 1.38 -18.38
N ALA A 182 -11.75 1.26 -17.15
CA ALA A 182 -10.41 1.68 -16.82
C ALA A 182 -9.35 0.90 -17.62
N ARG A 183 -9.51 -0.42 -17.74
CA ARG A 183 -8.62 -1.28 -18.55
C ARG A 183 -8.67 -0.89 -20.04
N HIS A 184 -9.85 -0.61 -20.57
CA HIS A 184 -10.03 -0.09 -21.93
C HIS A 184 -9.43 1.31 -22.16
N ASN A 185 -9.00 1.96 -21.08
CA ASN A 185 -8.26 3.23 -21.10
C ASN A 185 -6.77 3.04 -20.69
N GLY A 186 -6.25 1.82 -20.63
CA GLY A 186 -4.84 1.53 -20.33
C GLY A 186 -4.46 1.62 -18.86
N PHE A 187 -5.42 1.37 -17.94
CA PHE A 187 -5.19 1.32 -16.49
C PHE A 187 -5.46 -0.08 -15.94
N VAL A 188 -4.82 -0.45 -14.85
CA VAL A 188 -5.03 -1.75 -14.19
C VAL A 188 -6.33 -1.78 -13.38
N SER A 189 -6.77 -0.63 -12.87
CA SER A 189 -7.96 -0.47 -12.03
C SER A 189 -8.63 0.88 -12.27
N ASN A 190 -9.86 1.04 -11.79
CA ASN A 190 -10.56 2.33 -11.83
C ASN A 190 -9.89 3.39 -10.95
N TYR A 191 -9.26 2.99 -9.83
CA TYR A 191 -8.55 3.92 -8.96
C TYR A 191 -7.29 4.49 -9.63
N ALA A 192 -6.62 3.72 -10.49
CA ALA A 192 -5.50 4.19 -11.30
C ALA A 192 -5.87 5.39 -12.19
N CYS A 193 -7.15 5.49 -12.64
CA CYS A 193 -7.61 6.62 -13.43
C CYS A 193 -7.61 7.97 -12.69
N LYS A 194 -7.43 7.99 -11.38
CA LYS A 194 -7.54 9.20 -10.55
C LYS A 194 -6.42 10.21 -10.83
N SER A 195 -5.20 9.72 -10.93
CA SER A 195 -4.01 10.55 -11.18
C SER A 195 -2.80 9.71 -11.57
N PRO A 196 -1.75 10.30 -12.17
CA PRO A 196 -0.51 9.58 -12.49
C PRO A 196 0.15 8.88 -11.29
N GLY A 197 0.10 9.50 -10.10
CA GLY A 197 0.66 8.89 -8.88
C GLY A 197 -0.10 7.65 -8.44
N GLU A 198 -1.45 7.68 -8.50
CA GLU A 198 -2.28 6.51 -8.18
C GLU A 198 -2.14 5.42 -9.25
N ASP A 199 -1.99 5.79 -10.51
CA ASP A 199 -1.74 4.86 -11.60
C ASP A 199 -0.42 4.10 -11.40
N PHE A 200 0.66 4.79 -11.08
CA PHE A 200 1.93 4.17 -10.76
C PHE A 200 1.81 3.22 -9.56
N ALA A 201 1.17 3.68 -8.48
CA ALA A 201 1.00 2.90 -7.26
C ALA A 201 0.13 1.64 -7.49
N GLU A 202 -1.00 1.77 -8.19
CA GLU A 202 -1.85 0.64 -8.56
C GLU A 202 -1.15 -0.32 -9.50
N THR A 203 -0.47 0.18 -10.54
CA THR A 203 0.25 -0.67 -11.50
C THR A 203 1.32 -1.52 -10.80
N LEU A 204 2.16 -0.91 -9.93
CA LEU A 204 3.15 -1.63 -9.15
C LEU A 204 2.50 -2.64 -8.20
N ALA A 205 1.45 -2.23 -7.46
CA ALA A 205 0.77 -3.12 -6.52
C ALA A 205 0.14 -4.32 -7.22
N PHE A 206 -0.53 -4.12 -8.36
CA PHE A 206 -1.11 -5.22 -9.13
C PHE A 206 -0.05 -6.17 -9.69
N LEU A 207 1.05 -5.62 -10.21
CA LEU A 207 2.16 -6.42 -10.70
C LEU A 207 2.80 -7.28 -9.60
N CYS A 208 3.00 -6.71 -8.41
CA CYS A 208 3.51 -7.44 -7.25
C CYS A 208 2.54 -8.53 -6.75
N MET A 209 1.23 -8.26 -6.78
CA MET A 209 0.21 -9.19 -6.26
C MET A 209 -0.15 -10.31 -7.22
N TYR A 210 -0.24 -10.02 -8.51
CA TYR A 210 -0.75 -10.97 -9.51
C TYR A 210 0.33 -11.50 -10.44
N GLY A 211 1.51 -10.88 -10.44
CA GLY A 211 2.66 -11.31 -11.21
C GLY A 211 2.67 -10.84 -12.68
N ARG A 212 3.80 -11.10 -13.31
CA ARG A 212 4.09 -10.66 -14.67
C ARG A 212 3.16 -11.30 -15.71
N GLU A 213 2.86 -12.59 -15.58
CA GLU A 213 2.01 -13.33 -16.51
C GLU A 213 0.61 -12.70 -16.59
N TRP A 214 0.01 -12.41 -15.44
CA TRP A 214 -1.28 -11.72 -15.38
C TRP A 214 -1.24 -10.35 -16.09
N TYR A 215 -0.15 -9.60 -15.92
CA TYR A 215 0.00 -8.29 -16.54
C TYR A 215 0.16 -8.38 -18.06
N GLU A 216 0.94 -9.34 -18.55
CA GLU A 216 1.11 -9.63 -19.98
C GLU A 216 -0.22 -10.07 -20.62
N ASP A 217 -1.00 -10.90 -19.95
CA ASP A 217 -2.35 -11.29 -20.39
C ASP A 217 -3.28 -10.08 -20.50
N LEU A 218 -3.24 -9.16 -19.54
CA LEU A 218 -4.03 -7.92 -19.59
C LEU A 218 -3.64 -7.09 -20.81
N ILE A 219 -2.35 -6.93 -21.09
CA ILE A 219 -1.85 -6.22 -22.29
C ILE A 219 -2.43 -6.82 -23.57
N VAL A 220 -2.37 -8.16 -23.70
CA VAL A 220 -2.88 -8.88 -24.87
C VAL A 220 -4.39 -8.70 -25.01
N GLN A 221 -5.13 -8.83 -23.90
CA GLN A 221 -6.60 -8.68 -23.93
C GLN A 221 -7.02 -7.28 -24.37
N GLU A 222 -6.39 -6.24 -23.83
CA GLU A 222 -6.75 -4.86 -24.14
C GLU A 222 -6.35 -4.45 -25.57
N SER A 223 -5.19 -4.91 -26.07
CA SER A 223 -4.83 -4.71 -27.48
C SER A 223 -5.78 -5.43 -28.43
N ALA A 224 -6.20 -6.65 -28.10
CA ALA A 224 -7.17 -7.41 -28.89
C ALA A 224 -8.57 -6.75 -28.88
N TRP A 225 -8.98 -6.17 -27.75
CA TRP A 225 -10.22 -5.42 -27.65
C TRP A 225 -10.17 -4.16 -28.53
N TYR A 226 -9.08 -3.39 -28.47
CA TYR A 226 -8.88 -2.16 -29.25
C TYR A 226 -8.71 -2.39 -30.75
N ALA A 227 -8.26 -3.57 -31.18
CA ALA A 227 -8.12 -3.92 -32.59
C ALA A 227 -9.45 -3.84 -33.35
N LYS A 228 -10.59 -3.97 -32.66
CA LYS A 228 -11.93 -3.83 -33.25
C LYS A 228 -12.25 -2.34 -33.46
N PRO A 229 -12.62 -1.92 -34.69
CA PRO A 229 -12.86 -0.49 -35.02
C PRO A 229 -13.84 0.21 -34.08
N GLU A 230 -14.91 -0.50 -33.65
CA GLU A 230 -15.96 0.03 -32.77
C GLU A 230 -15.48 0.37 -31.37
N ASN A 231 -14.33 -0.19 -30.94
CA ASN A 231 -13.74 -0.04 -29.62
C ASN A 231 -12.68 1.08 -29.53
N ARG A 232 -12.33 1.68 -30.64
CA ARG A 232 -11.29 2.74 -30.70
C ARG A 232 -11.81 4.06 -30.14
N LYS A 233 -11.93 4.14 -28.81
CA LYS A 233 -12.43 5.32 -28.08
C LYS A 233 -11.33 6.23 -27.55
N THR A 234 -10.09 5.76 -27.49
CA THR A 234 -8.89 6.51 -27.11
C THR A 234 -8.03 6.79 -28.33
N SER A 235 -7.16 7.78 -28.25
CA SER A 235 -6.18 8.09 -29.30
C SER A 235 -5.04 7.07 -29.39
N TYR A 236 -4.94 6.18 -28.42
CA TYR A 236 -3.89 5.16 -28.25
C TYR A 236 -4.48 3.77 -28.01
N ASP A 237 -3.67 2.72 -28.29
CA ASP A 237 -3.98 1.33 -27.93
C ASP A 237 -3.77 1.15 -26.40
N PRO A 238 -4.81 0.77 -25.62
CA PRO A 238 -4.71 0.55 -24.18
C PRO A 238 -3.68 -0.52 -23.77
N GLY A 239 -3.55 -1.60 -24.54
CA GLY A 239 -2.55 -2.63 -24.28
C GLY A 239 -1.13 -2.14 -24.55
N ALA A 240 -0.93 -1.31 -25.58
CA ALA A 240 0.35 -0.64 -25.81
C ALA A 240 0.67 0.36 -24.68
N ALA A 241 -0.32 1.09 -24.18
CA ALA A 241 -0.17 1.99 -23.05
C ALA A 241 0.26 1.22 -21.77
N LEU A 242 -0.40 0.11 -21.47
CA LEU A 242 -0.01 -0.79 -20.34
C LEU A 242 1.42 -1.32 -20.51
N ARG A 243 1.86 -1.59 -21.73
CA ARG A 243 3.23 -2.07 -21.98
C ARG A 243 4.28 -0.99 -21.74
N THR A 244 3.94 0.28 -21.90
CA THR A 244 4.82 1.42 -21.64
C THR A 244 4.98 1.67 -20.13
N LYS A 245 3.99 1.28 -19.34
CA LYS A 245 4.00 1.41 -17.89
C LYS A 245 4.75 0.28 -17.21
#